data_0fc30ccc3a4e0543ee0ae908d29d2f49
#
_entry.id   0fc30ccc3a4e0543ee0ae908d29d2f49
#
_cell.length_a   1.000
_cell.length_b   1.000
_cell.length_c   1.000
_cell.angle_alpha   90.00
_cell.angle_beta   90.00
_cell.angle_gamma   90.00
#
_symmetry.space_group_name_H-M   'P 1'
#
loop_
_entity.id
_entity.type
_entity.pdbx_description
1 polymer ?
#
loop_
_entity_poly.entity_id
_entity_poly.type
_entity_poly.pdbx_seq_one_letter_code
_entity_poly.pdbx_strand_id
1 'polypeptide(L)'
;NQTENTGTIGFATTGEGIIYSSGYSNLLSLPEFYDIDVMRQVLSIVEDSRAMESIFAKTIDTQPLHIVVGDEFGNEYLYPCAMAYIDWNAGKMRGHVGVLGPARLNYPYVMPMLRHMSSLLDERAASWS
;
A
#
# COMPACT_ATOMS: atom_id res chain seq x y z
N ASN A 1 -7.64 2.36 14.58
CA ASN A 1 -6.73 2.00 13.51
C ASN A 1 -6.53 3.19 12.57
N GLN A 2 -5.29 3.54 12.29
CA GLN A 2 -4.97 4.72 11.49
C GLN A 2 -5.49 4.63 10.05
N THR A 3 -5.52 3.44 9.46
CA THR A 3 -6.03 3.25 8.10
C THR A 3 -7.53 3.52 8.01
N GLU A 4 -8.27 3.32 9.08
CA GLU A 4 -9.71 3.56 9.11
C GLU A 4 -10.06 5.03 8.90
N ASN A 5 -9.18 5.93 9.35
CA ASN A 5 -9.42 7.37 9.26
C ASN A 5 -9.06 7.96 7.92
N THR A 6 -8.38 7.21 7.07
CA THR A 6 -7.88 7.70 5.78
C THR A 6 -8.64 7.16 4.58
N GLY A 7 -9.54 6.19 4.79
CA GLY A 7 -10.25 5.54 3.68
C GLY A 7 -9.31 4.72 2.81
N THR A 8 -8.34 4.03 3.41
CA THR A 8 -7.33 3.26 2.69
C THR A 8 -7.20 1.85 3.23
N ILE A 9 -6.62 0.98 2.42
CA ILE A 9 -6.10 -0.31 2.87
C ILE A 9 -4.62 -0.11 3.17
N GLY A 10 -4.21 -0.49 4.38
CA GLY A 10 -2.79 -0.53 4.74
C GLY A 10 -2.18 -1.88 4.41
N PHE A 11 -0.92 -1.90 4.01
CA PHE A 11 -0.22 -3.14 3.73
C PHE A 11 1.25 -3.06 4.14
N ALA A 12 1.84 -4.22 4.39
CA ALA A 12 3.28 -4.35 4.59
C ALA A 12 3.75 -5.61 3.87
N THR A 13 4.90 -5.53 3.22
CA THR A 13 5.47 -6.64 2.46
C THR A 13 6.92 -6.85 2.82
N THR A 14 7.42 -8.06 2.58
CA THR A 14 8.85 -8.36 2.58
C THR A 14 9.22 -8.93 1.21
N GLY A 15 10.47 -9.25 1.00
CA GLY A 15 10.89 -9.96 -0.20
C GLY A 15 10.23 -11.33 -0.35
N GLU A 16 9.67 -11.88 0.72
CA GLU A 16 8.98 -13.17 0.71
C GLU A 16 7.47 -13.06 0.51
N GLY A 17 6.92 -11.86 0.53
CA GLY A 17 5.50 -11.65 0.26
C GLY A 17 4.83 -10.66 1.18
N ILE A 18 3.51 -10.66 1.14
CA ILE A 18 2.67 -9.77 1.94
C ILE A 18 2.60 -10.34 3.35
N ILE A 19 3.00 -9.55 4.36
CA ILE A 19 2.97 -9.97 5.76
C ILE A 19 1.84 -9.33 6.54
N TYR A 20 1.16 -8.34 5.94
CA TYR A 20 0.09 -7.62 6.62
C TYR A 20 -0.75 -6.86 5.60
N SER A 21 -2.06 -6.92 5.77
CA SER A 21 -2.96 -6.00 5.09
C SER A 21 -4.21 -5.84 5.94
N SER A 22 -4.77 -4.64 5.97
CA SER A 22 -5.97 -4.35 6.75
C SER A 22 -6.68 -3.12 6.24
N GLY A 23 -7.92 -2.97 6.67
CA GLY A 23 -8.71 -1.79 6.34
C GLY A 23 -9.59 -1.94 5.13
N TYR A 24 -9.86 -3.17 4.67
CA TYR A 24 -10.67 -3.41 3.47
C TYR A 24 -12.04 -2.73 3.53
N SER A 25 -12.68 -2.77 4.70
CA SER A 25 -14.00 -2.18 4.87
C SER A 25 -14.00 -0.66 4.70
N ASN A 26 -12.85 -0.02 4.87
CA ASN A 26 -12.73 1.43 4.71
C ASN A 26 -13.03 1.88 3.30
N LEU A 27 -12.74 1.04 2.32
CA LEU A 27 -12.97 1.37 0.92
C LEU A 27 -14.44 1.24 0.53
N LEU A 28 -15.18 0.35 1.18
CA LEU A 28 -16.54 0.01 0.76
C LEU A 28 -17.52 1.18 0.88
N SER A 29 -17.19 2.18 1.70
CA SER A 29 -18.02 3.37 1.86
C SER A 29 -17.69 4.48 0.86
N LEU A 30 -16.65 4.31 0.04
CA LEU A 30 -16.20 5.31 -0.91
C LEU A 30 -16.80 5.05 -2.29
N PRO A 31 -17.35 6.09 -2.97
CA PRO A 31 -18.00 5.89 -4.26
C PRO A 31 -17.13 5.22 -5.32
N GLU A 32 -15.82 5.48 -5.31
CA GLU A 32 -14.88 4.88 -6.26
C GLU A 32 -14.92 3.36 -6.22
N PHE A 33 -15.25 2.78 -5.06
CA PHE A 33 -15.21 1.34 -4.82
C PHE A 33 -16.58 0.68 -4.83
N TYR A 34 -17.61 1.42 -5.24
CA TYR A 34 -18.92 0.81 -5.52
C TYR A 34 -18.89 -0.03 -6.79
N ASP A 35 -17.92 0.25 -7.68
CA ASP A 35 -17.70 -0.55 -8.87
C ASP A 35 -17.01 -1.86 -8.46
N ILE A 36 -17.70 -2.99 -8.69
CA ILE A 36 -17.20 -4.29 -8.27
C ILE A 36 -15.92 -4.69 -9.02
N ASP A 37 -15.75 -4.23 -10.25
CA ASP A 37 -14.54 -4.54 -11.01
C ASP A 37 -13.32 -3.83 -10.42
N VAL A 38 -13.50 -2.61 -9.94
CA VAL A 38 -12.44 -1.88 -9.24
C VAL A 38 -12.08 -2.61 -7.96
N MET A 39 -13.07 -2.94 -7.12
CA MET A 39 -12.81 -3.65 -5.86
C MET A 39 -12.16 -5.00 -6.08
N ARG A 40 -12.59 -5.73 -7.11
CA ARG A 40 -11.98 -7.03 -7.42
C ARG A 40 -10.49 -6.87 -7.76
N GLN A 41 -10.13 -5.85 -8.52
CA GLN A 41 -8.73 -5.59 -8.86
C GLN A 41 -7.92 -5.17 -7.65
N VAL A 42 -8.49 -4.33 -6.78
CA VAL A 42 -7.83 -3.92 -5.54
C VAL A 42 -7.53 -5.13 -4.66
N LEU A 43 -8.52 -6.00 -4.45
CA LEU A 43 -8.33 -7.19 -3.63
C LEU A 43 -7.30 -8.15 -4.25
N SER A 44 -7.29 -8.26 -5.58
CA SER A 44 -6.31 -9.09 -6.28
C SER A 44 -4.88 -8.64 -6.02
N ILE A 45 -4.67 -7.32 -5.94
CA ILE A 45 -3.34 -6.77 -5.70
C ILE A 45 -2.90 -7.05 -4.26
N VAL A 46 -3.75 -6.75 -3.30
CA VAL A 46 -3.35 -6.86 -1.88
C VAL A 46 -3.27 -8.29 -1.38
N GLU A 47 -3.76 -9.23 -2.16
CA GLU A 47 -3.67 -10.67 -1.85
C GLU A 47 -2.59 -11.38 -2.66
N ASP A 48 -1.98 -10.71 -3.63
CA ASP A 48 -1.03 -11.34 -4.55
C ASP A 48 0.32 -10.62 -4.48
N SER A 49 1.31 -11.28 -3.89
CA SER A 49 2.64 -10.71 -3.73
C SER A 49 3.33 -10.43 -5.07
N ARG A 50 3.03 -11.20 -6.12
CA ARG A 50 3.59 -10.94 -7.46
C ARG A 50 3.02 -9.67 -8.07
N ALA A 51 1.73 -9.44 -7.88
CA ALA A 51 1.09 -8.21 -8.35
C ALA A 51 1.69 -6.99 -7.64
N MET A 52 1.90 -7.08 -6.34
CA MET A 52 2.55 -6.03 -5.58
C MET A 52 3.99 -5.78 -6.06
N GLU A 53 4.78 -6.83 -6.21
CA GLU A 53 6.16 -6.70 -6.70
C GLU A 53 6.22 -6.06 -8.08
N SER A 54 5.28 -6.38 -8.95
CA SER A 54 5.19 -5.78 -10.28
C SER A 54 4.98 -4.28 -10.19
N ILE A 55 4.16 -3.81 -9.25
CA ILE A 55 3.93 -2.38 -9.04
C ILE A 55 5.19 -1.70 -8.52
N PHE A 56 5.84 -2.29 -7.51
CA PHE A 56 7.08 -1.73 -6.95
C PHE A 56 8.18 -1.63 -8.01
N ALA A 57 8.29 -2.64 -8.89
CA ALA A 57 9.30 -2.69 -9.92
C ALA A 57 9.14 -1.58 -10.98
N LYS A 58 7.92 -1.09 -11.18
CA LYS A 58 7.64 -0.01 -12.13
C LYS A 58 8.02 1.36 -11.58
N THR A 59 8.14 1.49 -10.27
CA THR A 59 8.40 2.77 -9.63
C THR A 59 9.90 2.93 -9.44
N ILE A 60 10.53 3.65 -10.36
CA ILE A 60 11.98 3.84 -10.33
C ILE A 60 12.27 5.30 -10.00
N ASP A 61 12.50 5.57 -8.72
CA ASP A 61 12.92 6.89 -8.27
C ASP A 61 13.67 6.75 -6.94
N THR A 62 14.25 7.87 -6.48
CA THR A 62 15.05 7.91 -5.26
C THR A 62 14.31 8.59 -4.10
N GLN A 63 13.04 8.93 -4.30
CA GLN A 63 12.27 9.60 -3.26
C GLN A 63 11.91 8.64 -2.14
N PRO A 64 11.86 9.12 -0.88
CA PRO A 64 11.45 8.27 0.24
C PRO A 64 10.03 7.76 0.11
N LEU A 65 9.12 8.59 -0.40
CA LEU A 65 7.72 8.22 -0.63
C LEU A 65 7.51 7.98 -2.12
N HIS A 66 7.05 6.80 -2.44
CA HIS A 66 6.70 6.44 -3.81
C HIS A 66 5.19 6.50 -3.97
N ILE A 67 4.73 7.08 -5.08
CA ILE A 67 3.30 7.24 -5.35
C ILE A 67 3.00 6.70 -6.74
N VAL A 68 1.97 5.87 -6.83
CA VAL A 68 1.47 5.31 -8.09
C VAL A 68 0.01 5.73 -8.21
N VAL A 69 -0.35 6.41 -9.29
CA VAL A 69 -1.71 6.96 -9.47
C VAL A 69 -2.29 6.54 -10.80
N GLY A 70 -3.50 6.01 -10.77
CA GLY A 70 -4.33 5.80 -11.95
C GLY A 70 -3.66 5.01 -13.06
N ASP A 71 -3.34 5.69 -14.15
CA ASP A 71 -2.73 5.09 -15.34
C ASP A 71 -1.41 4.37 -15.06
N GLU A 72 -0.70 4.81 -14.04
CA GLU A 72 0.62 4.28 -13.70
C GLU A 72 0.59 2.84 -13.24
N PHE A 73 -0.59 2.35 -12.81
CA PHE A 73 -0.75 0.94 -12.47
C PHE A 73 -0.69 0.01 -13.68
N GLY A 74 -0.95 0.54 -14.87
CA GLY A 74 -1.03 -0.29 -16.07
C GLY A 74 -2.29 -1.16 -16.15
N ASN A 75 -3.33 -0.79 -15.41
CA ASN A 75 -4.60 -1.52 -15.33
C ASN A 75 -5.74 -0.50 -15.29
N GLU A 76 -6.60 -0.54 -16.29
CA GLU A 76 -7.69 0.45 -16.43
C GLU A 76 -8.66 0.46 -15.26
N TYR A 77 -8.88 -0.68 -14.61
CA TYR A 77 -9.78 -0.77 -13.45
C TYR A 77 -9.21 -0.03 -12.23
N LEU A 78 -7.92 0.21 -12.20
CA LEU A 78 -7.27 0.91 -11.09
C LEU A 78 -7.14 2.42 -11.34
N TYR A 79 -7.71 2.93 -12.43
CA TYR A 79 -7.70 4.35 -12.72
C TYR A 79 -8.18 5.22 -11.55
N PRO A 80 -9.24 4.82 -10.80
CA PRO A 80 -9.68 5.64 -9.66
C PRO A 80 -8.82 5.51 -8.41
N CYS A 81 -7.74 4.75 -8.47
CA CYS A 81 -6.94 4.37 -7.29
C CYS A 81 -5.59 5.06 -7.26
N ALA A 82 -5.01 5.09 -6.07
CA ALA A 82 -3.63 5.47 -5.85
C ALA A 82 -3.02 4.58 -4.78
N MET A 83 -1.72 4.41 -4.87
CA MET A 83 -0.93 3.72 -3.86
C MET A 83 0.21 4.64 -3.44
N ALA A 84 0.45 4.74 -2.15
CA ALA A 84 1.61 5.44 -1.61
C ALA A 84 2.36 4.47 -0.72
N TYR A 85 3.67 4.37 -0.88
CA TYR A 85 4.45 3.43 -0.09
C TYR A 85 5.86 3.94 0.15
N ILE A 86 6.47 3.43 1.20
CA ILE A 86 7.87 3.68 1.54
C ILE A 86 8.59 2.34 1.68
N ASP A 87 9.89 2.36 1.48
CA ASP A 87 10.74 1.20 1.73
C ASP A 87 10.99 1.08 3.23
N TRP A 88 11.11 -0.15 3.71
CA TRP A 88 11.61 -0.37 5.06
C TRP A 88 12.65 -1.49 5.02
N ASN A 89 13.55 -1.44 6.00
CA ASN A 89 14.51 -2.52 6.17
C ASN A 89 14.91 -2.60 7.66
N ALA A 90 15.21 -3.81 8.07
CA ALA A 90 15.69 -4.10 9.43
C ALA A 90 16.63 -5.29 9.32
N GLY A 91 17.92 -5.05 9.50
CA GLY A 91 18.92 -6.09 9.30
C GLY A 91 18.93 -6.58 7.86
N LYS A 92 18.68 -7.86 7.67
CA LYS A 92 18.64 -8.49 6.34
C LYS A 92 17.27 -8.43 5.69
N MET A 93 16.23 -8.02 6.44
CA MET A 93 14.89 -7.98 5.91
C MET A 93 14.63 -6.64 5.21
N ARG A 94 14.02 -6.71 4.05
CA ARG A 94 13.62 -5.54 3.27
C ARG A 94 12.20 -5.73 2.80
N GLY A 95 11.50 -4.62 2.67
CA GLY A 95 10.14 -4.65 2.18
C GLY A 95 9.58 -3.27 1.96
N HIS A 96 8.27 -3.22 1.87
CA HIS A 96 7.54 -1.99 1.62
C HIS A 96 6.39 -1.91 2.61
N VAL A 97 6.04 -0.68 2.99
CA VAL A 97 4.83 -0.41 3.75
C VAL A 97 4.09 0.71 3.05
N GLY A 98 2.79 0.54 2.91
CA GLY A 98 2.03 1.50 2.13
C GLY A 98 0.55 1.45 2.37
N VAL A 99 -0.13 2.27 1.58
CA VAL A 99 -1.60 2.35 1.57
C VAL A 99 -2.08 2.33 0.13
N LEU A 100 -3.26 1.78 -0.07
CA LEU A 100 -3.97 1.78 -1.34
C LEU A 100 -5.35 2.36 -1.10
N GLY A 101 -5.76 3.32 -1.90
CA GLY A 101 -7.05 3.98 -1.74
C GLY A 101 -7.44 4.74 -2.99
N PRO A 102 -8.37 5.71 -2.85
CA PRO A 102 -8.80 6.51 -3.99
C PRO A 102 -7.66 7.42 -4.48
N ALA A 103 -7.70 7.79 -5.75
CA ALA A 103 -6.68 8.65 -6.34
C ALA A 103 -6.57 10.01 -5.64
N ARG A 104 -7.61 10.42 -4.92
CA ARG A 104 -7.64 11.65 -4.12
C ARG A 104 -7.12 11.45 -2.70
N LEU A 105 -6.05 10.65 -2.54
CA LEU A 105 -5.44 10.44 -1.21
C LEU A 105 -5.00 11.76 -0.57
N ASN A 106 -5.18 11.83 0.73
CA ASN A 106 -4.69 12.95 1.53
C ASN A 106 -3.22 12.68 1.90
N TYR A 107 -2.32 13.04 0.98
CA TYR A 107 -0.90 12.75 1.12
C TYR A 107 -0.24 13.32 2.39
N PRO A 108 -0.59 14.53 2.86
CA PRO A 108 -0.04 15.01 4.13
C PRO A 108 -0.34 14.13 5.33
N TYR A 109 -1.44 13.38 5.30
CA TYR A 109 -1.79 12.43 6.33
C TYR A 109 -1.10 11.09 6.15
N VAL A 110 -0.89 10.71 4.90
CA VAL A 110 -0.37 9.39 4.54
C VAL A 110 1.07 9.21 5.00
N MET A 111 1.91 10.23 4.82
CA MET A 111 3.34 10.10 5.12
C MET A 111 3.63 9.82 6.60
N PRO A 112 3.05 10.58 7.57
CA PRO A 112 3.25 10.24 8.98
C PRO A 112 2.73 8.86 9.34
N MET A 113 1.61 8.43 8.75
CA MET A 113 1.06 7.11 8.99
C MET A 113 2.02 6.02 8.53
N LEU A 114 2.60 6.17 7.33
CA LEU A 114 3.55 5.19 6.80
C LEU A 114 4.82 5.13 7.66
N ARG A 115 5.30 6.27 8.13
CA ARG A 115 6.46 6.30 9.03
C ARG A 115 6.19 5.57 10.33
N HIS A 116 4.99 5.75 10.87
CA HIS A 116 4.59 5.05 12.09
C HIS A 116 4.53 3.54 11.86
N MET A 117 3.92 3.11 10.77
CA MET A 117 3.84 1.69 10.40
C MET A 117 5.24 1.10 10.21
N SER A 118 6.13 1.83 9.55
CA SER A 118 7.51 1.42 9.34
C SER A 118 8.25 1.24 10.67
N SER A 119 8.06 2.17 11.62
CA SER A 119 8.67 2.06 12.96
C SER A 119 8.21 0.81 13.69
N LEU A 120 6.93 0.48 13.62
CA LEU A 120 6.39 -0.73 14.24
C LEU A 120 7.00 -1.99 13.63
N LEU A 121 7.21 -2.00 12.32
CA LEU A 121 7.86 -3.11 11.64
C LEU A 121 9.32 -3.26 12.04
N ASP A 122 10.05 -2.15 12.18
CA ASP A 122 11.43 -2.16 12.61
C ASP A 122 11.56 -2.79 14.00
N GLU A 123 10.68 -2.44 14.92
CA GLU A 123 10.66 -3.01 16.27
C GLU A 123 10.42 -4.53 16.23
N ARG A 124 9.48 -4.98 15.42
CA ARG A 124 9.18 -6.40 15.28
C ARG A 124 10.33 -7.16 14.62
N ALA A 125 10.88 -6.59 13.56
CA ALA A 125 11.97 -7.23 12.82
C ALA A 125 13.20 -7.40 13.69
N ALA A 126 13.46 -6.48 14.61
CA ALA A 126 14.57 -6.61 15.57
C ALA A 126 14.42 -7.84 16.46
N SER A 127 13.20 -8.28 16.76
CA SER A 127 12.96 -9.49 17.56
C SER A 127 13.04 -10.78 16.74
N TRP A 128 13.05 -10.68 15.43
CA TRP A 128 13.12 -11.84 14.53
C TRP A 128 14.56 -12.25 14.20
N SER A 129 15.50 -11.39 14.45
CA SER A 129 16.92 -11.61 14.08
C SER A 129 17.75 -12.34 15.16
#